data_37202d8adfa28916ab3c5c7971fd3080
#
_entry.id   37202d8adfa28916ab3c5c7971fd3080
#
_cell.length_a   1.000
_cell.length_b   1.000
_cell.length_c   1.000
_cell.angle_alpha   90.00
_cell.angle_beta   90.00
_cell.angle_gamma   90.00
#
_symmetry.space_group_name_H-M   'P 1'
#
loop_
_entity.id
_entity.type
_entity.pdbx_description
1 polymer ?
#
loop_
_entity_poly.entity_id
_entity_poly.type
_entity_poly.pdbx_seq_one_letter_code
_entity_poly.pdbx_strand_id
1 'polypeptide(L)'
;KGEVNVLNRRRGRQDALHSALDMARIDRETLDAMMGAMQDSLPMFRDYFRAKAKKLGHDKLPWWSLFAPVGSANKTYSFTEAEELILENFAKFSPELAKLAQTAFESNWIDAEQRAGKRGGAFCMGIPVVKESRIMSNFDGSFDQVMTLAHELGHAFHNYCIYQAGKTPFQSRTPMTLAETASIMCETIVLTALLKNPSSPEEELMLLETAIASDAQTIVDIMSRYLFEMEVFIRREKGTIPADDISEIMLQAQRDTYGDGID
;
A
#
# COMPACT_ATOMS: atom_id res chain seq x y z
N LYS A 1 -4.22 -9.56 21.07
CA LYS A 1 -4.58 -8.25 21.67
C LYS A 1 -4.48 -8.27 23.21
N GLY A 2 -5.05 -9.25 23.94
CA GLY A 2 -4.99 -9.31 25.42
C GLY A 2 -3.56 -9.32 25.99
N GLU A 3 -2.62 -10.04 25.37
CA GLU A 3 -1.21 -10.03 25.76
C GLU A 3 -0.60 -8.62 25.63
N VAL A 4 -0.87 -7.94 24.50
CA VAL A 4 -0.39 -6.58 24.26
C VAL A 4 -0.88 -5.61 25.33
N ASN A 5 -2.16 -5.67 25.70
CA ASN A 5 -2.72 -4.85 26.78
C ASN A 5 -2.02 -5.11 28.13
N VAL A 6 -1.76 -6.38 28.46
CA VAL A 6 -1.03 -6.73 29.70
C VAL A 6 0.40 -6.20 29.68
N LEU A 7 1.11 -6.36 28.55
CA LEU A 7 2.50 -5.87 28.41
C LEU A 7 2.57 -4.35 28.47
N ASN A 8 1.65 -3.65 27.80
CA ASN A 8 1.59 -2.18 27.81
C ASN A 8 1.35 -1.66 29.23
N ARG A 9 0.39 -2.24 29.96
CA ARG A 9 0.12 -1.89 31.37
C ARG A 9 1.34 -2.10 32.26
N ARG A 10 2.03 -3.25 32.13
CA ARG A 10 3.25 -3.54 32.91
C ARG A 10 4.42 -2.61 32.58
N ARG A 11 4.44 -2.05 31.39
CA ARG A 11 5.45 -1.07 30.94
C ARG A 11 5.05 0.38 31.25
N GLY A 12 3.94 0.63 31.92
CA GLY A 12 3.45 1.97 32.24
C GLY A 12 2.95 2.76 31.03
N ARG A 13 2.59 2.09 29.94
CA ARG A 13 2.04 2.72 28.75
C ARG A 13 0.58 3.07 28.95
N GLN A 14 0.15 4.20 28.40
CA GLN A 14 -1.20 4.77 28.59
C GLN A 14 -2.29 3.86 27.99
N ASP A 15 -2.05 3.33 26.78
CA ASP A 15 -3.01 2.54 26.02
C ASP A 15 -2.32 1.62 24.98
N ALA A 16 -3.12 0.97 24.15
CA ALA A 16 -2.63 0.07 23.11
C ALA A 16 -1.83 0.78 22.00
N LEU A 17 -2.16 2.05 21.71
CA LEU A 17 -1.48 2.86 20.67
C LEU A 17 -0.10 3.34 21.07
N HIS A 18 0.13 3.60 22.35
CA HIS A 18 1.39 4.19 22.83
C HIS A 18 2.62 3.49 22.24
N SER A 19 2.59 2.16 22.23
CA SER A 19 3.67 1.35 21.67
C SER A 19 3.85 1.52 20.16
N ALA A 20 2.75 1.68 19.43
CA ALA A 20 2.77 1.88 17.99
C ALA A 20 3.30 3.28 17.62
N LEU A 21 2.88 4.30 18.37
CA LEU A 21 3.37 5.68 18.23
C LEU A 21 4.88 5.77 18.47
N ASP A 22 5.37 5.15 19.58
CA ASP A 22 6.80 5.07 19.87
C ASP A 22 7.58 4.45 18.70
N MET A 23 7.10 3.33 18.14
CA MET A 23 7.75 2.65 17.02
C MET A 23 7.66 3.44 15.72
N ALA A 24 6.55 4.11 15.48
CA ALA A 24 6.32 4.99 14.33
C ALA A 24 7.08 6.32 14.45
N ARG A 25 7.52 6.69 15.65
CA ARG A 25 8.19 7.95 15.97
C ARG A 25 7.35 9.17 15.64
N ILE A 26 6.06 9.09 15.92
CA ILE A 26 5.11 10.20 15.85
C ILE A 26 4.43 10.37 17.20
N ASP A 27 3.92 11.56 17.47
CA ASP A 27 3.09 11.84 18.62
C ASP A 27 1.60 11.61 18.31
N ARG A 28 0.79 11.71 19.35
CA ARG A 28 -0.65 11.51 19.24
C ARG A 28 -1.32 12.65 18.45
N GLU A 29 -0.85 13.87 18.61
CA GLU A 29 -1.39 15.04 17.91
C GLU A 29 -1.22 14.89 16.39
N THR A 30 -0.06 14.40 15.94
CA THR A 30 0.19 14.10 14.54
C THR A 30 -0.74 12.99 14.02
N LEU A 31 -0.94 11.91 14.80
CA LEU A 31 -1.88 10.86 14.43
C LEU A 31 -3.31 11.40 14.33
N ASP A 32 -3.76 12.15 15.32
CA ASP A 32 -5.12 12.70 15.37
C ASP A 32 -5.38 13.66 14.21
N ALA A 33 -4.41 14.51 13.85
CA ALA A 33 -4.50 15.39 12.70
C ALA A 33 -4.59 14.60 11.37
N MET A 34 -3.78 13.56 11.21
CA MET A 34 -3.83 12.68 10.04
C MET A 34 -5.17 11.96 9.94
N MET A 35 -5.66 11.37 11.04
CA MET A 35 -6.94 10.67 11.06
C MET A 35 -8.11 11.62 10.78
N GLY A 36 -8.05 12.85 11.28
CA GLY A 36 -9.03 13.90 10.98
C GLY A 36 -9.07 14.24 9.50
N ALA A 37 -7.92 14.46 8.87
CA ALA A 37 -7.84 14.72 7.43
C ALA A 37 -8.36 13.55 6.58
N MET A 38 -8.04 12.30 6.96
CA MET A 38 -8.59 11.11 6.31
C MET A 38 -10.12 11.06 6.46
N GLN A 39 -10.65 11.33 7.65
CA GLN A 39 -12.10 11.33 7.91
C GLN A 39 -12.82 12.40 7.08
N ASP A 40 -12.26 13.60 6.97
CA ASP A 40 -12.83 14.69 6.18
C ASP A 40 -12.87 14.35 4.68
N SER A 41 -11.99 13.49 4.19
CA SER A 41 -11.95 13.05 2.79
C SER A 41 -12.94 11.91 2.45
N LEU A 42 -13.50 11.19 3.43
CA LEU A 42 -14.39 10.05 3.18
C LEU A 42 -15.59 10.35 2.26
N PRO A 43 -16.24 11.51 2.32
CA PRO A 43 -17.34 11.83 1.39
C PRO A 43 -16.93 11.75 -0.08
N MET A 44 -15.73 12.21 -0.43
CA MET A 44 -15.19 12.14 -1.79
C MET A 44 -15.00 10.69 -2.25
N PHE A 45 -14.49 9.81 -1.39
CA PHE A 45 -14.35 8.39 -1.70
C PHE A 45 -15.70 7.67 -1.81
N ARG A 46 -16.69 8.06 -1.03
CA ARG A 46 -18.07 7.54 -1.19
C ARG A 46 -18.66 7.93 -2.55
N ASP A 47 -18.39 9.15 -3.04
CA ASP A 47 -18.75 9.56 -4.40
C ASP A 47 -18.06 8.70 -5.46
N TYR A 48 -16.76 8.41 -5.27
CA TYR A 48 -16.02 7.51 -6.14
C TYR A 48 -16.66 6.10 -6.17
N PHE A 49 -16.97 5.50 -5.02
CA PHE A 49 -17.60 4.17 -4.96
C PHE A 49 -18.94 4.14 -5.67
N ARG A 50 -19.77 5.18 -5.51
CA ARG A 50 -21.05 5.31 -6.23
C ARG A 50 -20.84 5.44 -7.74
N ALA A 51 -19.85 6.20 -8.18
CA ALA A 51 -19.52 6.33 -9.60
C ALA A 51 -19.00 5.01 -10.18
N LYS A 52 -18.14 4.30 -9.44
CA LYS A 52 -17.64 2.95 -9.81
C LYS A 52 -18.77 1.94 -9.91
N ALA A 53 -19.67 1.89 -8.93
CA ALA A 53 -20.86 1.03 -8.95
C ALA A 53 -21.68 1.23 -10.23
N LYS A 54 -22.03 2.48 -10.53
CA LYS A 54 -22.77 2.84 -11.73
C LYS A 54 -22.04 2.43 -13.02
N LYS A 55 -20.72 2.59 -13.07
CA LYS A 55 -19.91 2.21 -14.23
C LYS A 55 -19.87 0.69 -14.43
N LEU A 56 -19.91 -0.07 -13.34
CA LEU A 56 -19.96 -1.54 -13.33
C LEU A 56 -21.40 -2.10 -13.47
N GLY A 57 -22.42 -1.26 -13.57
CA GLY A 57 -23.81 -1.67 -13.75
C GLY A 57 -24.50 -2.10 -12.46
N HIS A 58 -24.06 -1.60 -11.32
CA HIS A 58 -24.64 -1.87 -10.00
C HIS A 58 -25.30 -0.61 -9.41
N ASP A 59 -26.35 -0.77 -8.61
CA ASP A 59 -26.97 0.31 -7.83
C ASP A 59 -26.04 0.77 -6.69
N LYS A 60 -25.42 -0.18 -6.02
CA LYS A 60 -24.34 0.01 -5.04
C LYS A 60 -23.16 -0.86 -5.39
N LEU A 61 -21.96 -0.46 -4.99
CA LEU A 61 -20.75 -1.22 -5.26
C LEU A 61 -20.71 -2.46 -4.36
N PRO A 62 -20.82 -3.69 -4.91
CA PRO A 62 -20.67 -4.89 -4.11
C PRO A 62 -19.28 -4.99 -3.52
N TRP A 63 -19.17 -5.49 -2.28
CA TRP A 63 -17.88 -5.64 -1.60
C TRP A 63 -16.81 -6.36 -2.44
N TRP A 64 -17.19 -7.42 -3.15
CA TRP A 64 -16.29 -8.19 -4.02
C TRP A 64 -15.88 -7.46 -5.30
N SER A 65 -16.52 -6.35 -5.64
CA SER A 65 -16.20 -5.51 -6.79
C SER A 65 -15.35 -4.30 -6.43
N LEU A 66 -14.94 -4.18 -5.17
CA LEU A 66 -14.17 -3.04 -4.67
C LEU A 66 -12.90 -2.78 -5.50
N PHE A 67 -12.20 -3.86 -5.87
CA PHE A 67 -10.99 -3.83 -6.70
C PHE A 67 -11.23 -4.28 -8.15
N ALA A 68 -12.49 -4.38 -8.59
CA ALA A 68 -12.78 -4.70 -9.98
C ALA A 68 -12.28 -3.57 -10.89
N PRO A 69 -11.60 -3.88 -12.00
CA PRO A 69 -11.09 -2.87 -12.90
C PRO A 69 -12.23 -2.12 -13.59
N VAL A 70 -12.06 -0.83 -13.80
CA VAL A 70 -12.98 0.01 -14.55
C VAL A 70 -12.29 0.45 -15.85
N GLY A 71 -12.95 0.17 -16.98
CA GLY A 71 -12.38 0.41 -18.29
C GLY A 71 -11.91 -0.86 -18.99
N SER A 72 -11.61 -0.76 -20.26
CA SER A 72 -11.28 -1.88 -21.14
C SER A 72 -9.82 -1.86 -21.59
N ALA A 73 -8.90 -1.37 -20.79
CA ALA A 73 -7.49 -1.47 -21.14
C ALA A 73 -7.04 -2.93 -21.01
N ASN A 74 -7.34 -3.75 -22.01
CA ASN A 74 -6.80 -5.09 -22.17
C ASN A 74 -5.31 -5.07 -22.54
N LYS A 75 -4.58 -4.04 -22.10
CA LYS A 75 -3.15 -3.94 -22.36
C LYS A 75 -2.45 -4.84 -21.35
N THR A 76 -1.80 -5.85 -21.88
CA THR A 76 -0.87 -6.68 -21.12
C THR A 76 0.55 -6.28 -21.46
N TYR A 77 1.41 -6.31 -20.47
CA TYR A 77 2.82 -5.99 -20.60
C TYR A 77 3.62 -7.30 -20.50
N SER A 78 4.51 -7.53 -21.43
CA SER A 78 5.59 -8.51 -21.21
C SER A 78 6.50 -7.98 -20.09
N PHE A 79 7.29 -8.88 -19.49
CA PHE A 79 8.24 -8.48 -18.46
C PHE A 79 9.26 -7.45 -18.98
N THR A 80 9.70 -7.62 -20.25
CA THR A 80 10.61 -6.65 -20.91
C THR A 80 9.96 -5.29 -21.13
N GLU A 81 8.69 -5.23 -21.56
CA GLU A 81 8.00 -3.96 -21.71
C GLU A 81 7.79 -3.26 -20.36
N ALA A 82 7.55 -4.02 -19.28
CA ALA A 82 7.48 -3.47 -17.93
C ALA A 82 8.83 -2.91 -17.47
N GLU A 83 9.93 -3.63 -17.74
CA GLU A 83 11.30 -3.18 -17.49
C GLU A 83 11.59 -1.86 -18.23
N GLU A 84 11.37 -1.82 -19.55
CA GLU A 84 11.60 -0.62 -20.37
C GLU A 84 10.81 0.58 -19.85
N LEU A 85 9.51 0.38 -19.55
CA LEU A 85 8.64 1.43 -19.02
C LEU A 85 9.14 1.98 -17.69
N ILE A 86 9.52 1.12 -16.77
CA ILE A 86 10.03 1.52 -15.46
C ILE A 86 11.36 2.26 -15.59
N LEU A 87 12.31 1.71 -16.34
CA LEU A 87 13.64 2.29 -16.51
C LEU A 87 13.58 3.66 -17.19
N GLU A 88 12.77 3.81 -18.24
CA GLU A 88 12.59 5.09 -18.93
C GLU A 88 12.08 6.18 -17.98
N ASN A 89 11.07 5.86 -17.16
CA ASN A 89 10.46 6.85 -16.28
C ASN A 89 11.33 7.13 -15.04
N PHE A 90 12.00 6.12 -14.50
CA PHE A 90 12.97 6.33 -13.44
C PHE A 90 14.15 7.19 -13.88
N ALA A 91 14.64 7.01 -15.12
CA ALA A 91 15.73 7.82 -15.68
C ALA A 91 15.37 9.31 -15.83
N LYS A 92 14.11 9.62 -16.13
CA LYS A 92 13.62 11.01 -16.19
C LYS A 92 13.62 11.70 -14.82
N PHE A 93 13.49 10.92 -13.74
CA PHE A 93 13.50 11.43 -12.38
C PHE A 93 14.92 11.42 -11.77
N SER A 94 15.61 10.28 -11.83
CA SER A 94 16.96 10.10 -11.24
C SER A 94 17.74 9.04 -12.01
N PRO A 95 18.89 9.39 -12.61
CA PRO A 95 19.80 8.41 -13.23
C PRO A 95 20.27 7.32 -12.24
N GLU A 96 20.41 7.65 -10.96
CA GLU A 96 20.85 6.72 -9.93
C GLU A 96 19.77 5.68 -9.62
N LEU A 97 18.51 6.11 -9.53
CA LEU A 97 17.36 5.22 -9.37
C LEU A 97 17.24 4.27 -10.57
N ALA A 98 17.32 4.79 -11.79
CA ALA A 98 17.26 3.99 -13.01
C ALA A 98 18.40 2.96 -13.08
N LYS A 99 19.64 3.37 -12.71
CA LYS A 99 20.81 2.47 -12.70
C LYS A 99 20.63 1.32 -11.68
N LEU A 100 20.07 1.60 -10.50
CA LEU A 100 19.77 0.55 -9.54
C LEU A 100 18.73 -0.42 -10.09
N ALA A 101 17.62 0.10 -10.65
CA ALA A 101 16.58 -0.72 -11.25
C ALA A 101 17.12 -1.58 -12.38
N GLN A 102 17.93 -1.02 -13.28
CA GLN A 102 18.62 -1.77 -14.32
C GLN A 102 19.48 -2.90 -13.75
N THR A 103 20.25 -2.62 -12.69
CA THR A 103 21.05 -3.66 -12.01
C THR A 103 20.16 -4.76 -11.45
N ALA A 104 18.99 -4.44 -10.89
CA ALA A 104 18.06 -5.42 -10.35
C ALA A 104 17.51 -6.36 -11.44
N PHE A 105 17.20 -5.84 -12.62
CA PHE A 105 16.76 -6.63 -13.77
C PHE A 105 17.89 -7.50 -14.34
N GLU A 106 19.05 -6.91 -14.64
CA GLU A 106 20.20 -7.59 -15.26
C GLU A 106 20.87 -8.64 -14.35
N SER A 107 20.87 -8.40 -13.02
CA SER A 107 21.56 -9.26 -12.05
C SER A 107 20.63 -10.29 -11.37
N ASN A 108 19.45 -10.55 -11.93
CA ASN A 108 18.49 -11.54 -11.43
C ASN A 108 18.08 -11.29 -9.95
N TRP A 109 17.84 -10.05 -9.57
CA TRP A 109 17.32 -9.75 -8.24
C TRP A 109 15.82 -10.04 -8.12
N ILE A 110 15.12 -10.16 -9.24
CA ILE A 110 13.66 -10.24 -9.32
C ILE A 110 13.20 -11.65 -9.67
N ASP A 111 12.53 -12.30 -8.73
CA ASP A 111 11.79 -13.54 -8.98
C ASP A 111 10.34 -13.17 -9.33
N ALA A 112 10.06 -13.02 -10.63
CA ALA A 112 8.78 -12.56 -11.15
C ALA A 112 7.83 -13.67 -11.59
N GLU A 113 8.34 -14.86 -11.89
CA GLU A 113 7.58 -15.97 -12.47
C GLU A 113 6.51 -16.50 -11.51
N GLN A 114 5.30 -16.68 -12.02
CA GLN A 114 4.23 -17.37 -11.30
C GLN A 114 4.45 -18.87 -11.34
N ARG A 115 4.38 -19.55 -10.21
CA ARG A 115 4.50 -21.00 -10.12
C ARG A 115 3.77 -21.59 -8.92
N ALA A 116 3.40 -22.86 -9.00
CA ALA A 116 2.74 -23.56 -7.91
C ALA A 116 3.59 -23.54 -6.63
N GLY A 117 2.95 -23.26 -5.50
CA GLY A 117 3.60 -23.20 -4.19
C GLY A 117 4.33 -21.89 -3.89
N LYS A 118 4.44 -20.95 -4.84
CA LYS A 118 4.96 -19.61 -4.59
C LYS A 118 3.96 -18.79 -3.77
N ARG A 119 4.47 -18.05 -2.78
CA ARG A 119 3.65 -17.16 -1.95
C ARG A 119 3.03 -16.05 -2.81
N GLY A 120 1.76 -15.71 -2.55
CA GLY A 120 1.11 -14.55 -3.16
C GLY A 120 1.66 -13.22 -2.66
N GLY A 121 1.35 -12.15 -3.40
CA GLY A 121 1.83 -10.80 -3.14
C GLY A 121 3.23 -10.55 -3.69
N ALA A 122 3.88 -9.50 -3.21
CA ALA A 122 5.25 -9.12 -3.53
C ALA A 122 5.99 -8.67 -2.27
N PHE A 123 7.30 -8.64 -2.31
CA PHE A 123 8.14 -8.03 -1.29
C PHE A 123 9.56 -7.77 -1.80
N CYS A 124 10.21 -6.76 -1.23
CA CYS A 124 11.62 -6.52 -1.38
C CYS A 124 12.35 -6.77 -0.06
N MET A 125 13.42 -7.56 -0.11
CA MET A 125 14.27 -7.85 1.04
C MET A 125 15.69 -7.36 0.80
N GLY A 126 16.20 -6.48 1.68
CA GLY A 126 17.60 -6.07 1.68
C GLY A 126 18.53 -7.15 2.22
N ILE A 127 19.71 -7.28 1.61
CA ILE A 127 20.77 -8.19 2.03
C ILE A 127 22.01 -7.35 2.37
N PRO A 128 22.14 -6.86 3.62
CA PRO A 128 23.16 -5.89 4.00
C PRO A 128 24.60 -6.35 3.77
N VAL A 129 24.86 -7.67 3.86
CA VAL A 129 26.20 -8.24 3.71
C VAL A 129 26.80 -8.00 2.33
N VAL A 130 25.96 -8.09 1.30
CA VAL A 130 26.34 -7.84 -0.11
C VAL A 130 25.85 -6.48 -0.61
N LYS A 131 25.11 -5.73 0.22
CA LYS A 131 24.50 -4.43 -0.10
C LYS A 131 23.58 -4.48 -1.33
N GLU A 132 22.87 -5.55 -1.46
CA GLU A 132 21.91 -5.81 -2.53
C GLU A 132 20.49 -6.00 -1.98
N SER A 133 19.51 -6.11 -2.86
CA SER A 133 18.14 -6.50 -2.52
C SER A 133 17.71 -7.71 -3.35
N ARG A 134 16.64 -8.39 -2.89
CA ARG A 134 15.94 -9.43 -3.67
C ARG A 134 14.46 -9.12 -3.64
N ILE A 135 13.86 -9.21 -4.81
CA ILE A 135 12.45 -8.91 -5.02
C ILE A 135 11.73 -10.20 -5.40
N MET A 136 10.63 -10.48 -4.74
CA MET A 136 9.69 -11.51 -5.13
C MET A 136 8.39 -10.83 -5.59
N SER A 137 7.89 -11.17 -6.76
CA SER A 137 6.59 -10.74 -7.27
C SER A 137 5.90 -11.91 -8.00
N ASN A 138 4.65 -11.72 -8.39
CA ASN A 138 3.88 -12.67 -9.20
C ASN A 138 3.39 -11.98 -10.46
N PHE A 139 4.31 -11.65 -11.34
CA PHE A 139 4.04 -10.87 -12.54
C PHE A 139 3.13 -11.64 -13.52
N ASP A 140 1.99 -11.05 -13.87
CA ASP A 140 0.99 -11.61 -14.77
C ASP A 140 0.77 -10.76 -16.05
N GLY A 141 1.54 -9.67 -16.17
CA GLY A 141 1.42 -8.74 -17.30
C GLY A 141 0.36 -7.66 -17.09
N SER A 142 -0.36 -7.64 -15.98
CA SER A 142 -1.29 -6.56 -15.66
C SER A 142 -0.54 -5.26 -15.33
N PHE A 143 -1.22 -4.12 -15.50
CA PHE A 143 -0.67 -2.83 -15.12
C PHE A 143 -0.38 -2.77 -13.61
N ASP A 144 -1.23 -3.36 -12.79
CA ASP A 144 -1.02 -3.47 -11.34
C ASP A 144 0.31 -4.16 -11.00
N GLN A 145 0.70 -5.18 -11.78
CA GLN A 145 1.98 -5.87 -11.57
C GLN A 145 3.18 -5.05 -12.06
N VAL A 146 3.01 -4.18 -13.05
CA VAL A 146 4.03 -3.19 -13.41
C VAL A 146 4.22 -2.17 -12.27
N MET A 147 3.12 -1.68 -11.68
CA MET A 147 3.17 -0.79 -10.52
C MET A 147 3.80 -1.47 -9.30
N THR A 148 3.46 -2.74 -9.06
CA THR A 148 4.08 -3.55 -8.00
C THR A 148 5.60 -3.67 -8.19
N LEU A 149 6.09 -3.90 -9.41
CA LEU A 149 7.53 -3.92 -9.68
C LEU A 149 8.19 -2.57 -9.39
N ALA A 150 7.56 -1.47 -9.80
CA ALA A 150 8.06 -0.13 -9.50
C ALA A 150 8.11 0.13 -7.99
N HIS A 151 7.10 -0.32 -7.24
CA HIS A 151 7.03 -0.27 -5.79
C HIS A 151 8.22 -1.01 -5.13
N GLU A 152 8.41 -2.27 -5.48
CA GLU A 152 9.47 -3.09 -4.89
C GLU A 152 10.87 -2.58 -5.24
N LEU A 153 11.05 -2.02 -6.44
CA LEU A 153 12.28 -1.33 -6.83
C LEU A 153 12.51 -0.05 -6.01
N GLY A 154 11.44 0.62 -5.59
CA GLY A 154 11.52 1.75 -4.65
C GLY A 154 12.07 1.32 -3.28
N HIS A 155 11.63 0.19 -2.75
CA HIS A 155 12.22 -0.40 -1.54
C HIS A 155 13.69 -0.77 -1.75
N ALA A 156 14.04 -1.33 -2.90
CA ALA A 156 15.42 -1.65 -3.22
C ALA A 156 16.30 -0.38 -3.26
N PHE A 157 15.78 0.72 -3.80
CA PHE A 157 16.48 2.01 -3.81
C PHE A 157 16.62 2.59 -2.40
N HIS A 158 15.62 2.47 -1.56
CA HIS A 158 15.70 2.84 -0.15
C HIS A 158 16.81 2.06 0.57
N ASN A 159 16.86 0.74 0.39
CA ASN A 159 17.92 -0.10 0.93
C ASN A 159 19.31 0.34 0.43
N TYR A 160 19.44 0.61 -0.85
CA TYR A 160 20.66 1.12 -1.46
C TYR A 160 21.11 2.42 -0.81
N CYS A 161 20.24 3.40 -0.64
CA CYS A 161 20.55 4.66 0.03
C CYS A 161 21.03 4.45 1.48
N ILE A 162 20.40 3.53 2.22
CA ILE A 162 20.84 3.15 3.57
C ILE A 162 22.26 2.57 3.55
N TYR A 163 22.56 1.70 2.59
CA TYR A 163 23.90 1.09 2.47
C TYR A 163 24.97 2.12 2.10
N GLN A 164 24.63 3.09 1.23
CA GLN A 164 25.54 4.19 0.88
C GLN A 164 25.80 5.12 2.07
N ALA A 165 24.79 5.33 2.91
CA ALA A 165 24.90 6.17 4.09
C ALA A 165 25.77 5.56 5.21
N GLY A 166 26.22 4.31 5.08
CA GLY A 166 27.14 3.64 6.01
C GLY A 166 26.58 3.52 7.43
N LYS A 167 25.26 3.38 7.57
CA LYS A 167 24.60 3.31 8.87
C LYS A 167 24.80 1.96 9.56
N THR A 168 24.78 1.97 10.89
CA THR A 168 24.75 0.73 11.66
C THR A 168 23.43 -0.01 11.47
N PRO A 169 23.38 -1.34 11.75
CA PRO A 169 22.12 -2.10 11.62
C PRO A 169 20.94 -1.52 12.44
N PHE A 170 21.21 -0.88 13.58
CA PHE A 170 20.18 -0.20 14.37
C PHE A 170 19.69 1.09 13.72
N GLN A 171 20.58 1.88 13.14
CA GLN A 171 20.23 3.12 12.44
C GLN A 171 19.55 2.87 11.09
N SER A 172 19.76 1.68 10.52
CA SER A 172 19.15 1.27 9.24
C SER A 172 17.67 0.87 9.37
N ARG A 173 17.14 0.76 10.60
CA ARG A 173 15.73 0.44 10.83
C ARG A 173 14.86 1.66 10.56
N THR A 174 14.13 1.61 9.47
CA THR A 174 13.18 2.65 9.11
C THR A 174 11.90 2.52 9.94
N PRO A 175 11.37 3.60 10.55
CA PRO A 175 10.04 3.61 11.14
C PRO A 175 8.97 3.25 10.10
N MET A 176 7.88 2.60 10.51
CA MET A 176 6.78 2.23 9.61
C MET A 176 6.20 3.42 8.85
N THR A 177 6.14 4.60 9.47
CA THR A 177 5.69 5.86 8.84
C THR A 177 6.53 6.31 7.65
N LEU A 178 7.75 5.81 7.49
CA LEU A 178 8.67 6.15 6.40
C LEU A 178 8.97 4.96 5.49
N ALA A 179 8.44 3.78 5.80
CA ALA A 179 8.78 2.54 5.10
C ALA A 179 8.38 2.57 3.62
N GLU A 180 7.22 3.19 3.32
CA GLU A 180 6.64 3.24 1.98
C GLU A 180 6.98 4.54 1.21
N THR A 181 7.80 5.43 1.75
CA THR A 181 8.11 6.73 1.11
C THR A 181 8.73 6.54 -0.27
N ALA A 182 9.71 5.64 -0.40
CA ALA A 182 10.39 5.41 -1.66
C ALA A 182 9.58 4.54 -2.63
N SER A 183 8.86 3.55 -2.11
CA SER A 183 8.04 2.65 -2.91
C SER A 183 6.88 3.37 -3.58
N ILE A 184 6.09 4.13 -2.81
CA ILE A 184 4.97 4.94 -3.34
C ILE A 184 5.47 6.06 -4.26
N MET A 185 6.63 6.67 -3.95
CA MET A 185 7.26 7.64 -4.85
C MET A 185 7.55 7.01 -6.24
N CYS A 186 8.06 5.80 -6.29
CA CYS A 186 8.36 5.10 -7.54
C CYS A 186 7.09 4.77 -8.35
N GLU A 187 6.02 4.34 -7.70
CA GLU A 187 4.71 4.21 -8.33
C GLU A 187 4.23 5.54 -8.91
N THR A 188 4.29 6.61 -8.10
CA THR A 188 3.85 7.96 -8.51
C THR A 188 4.64 8.48 -9.72
N ILE A 189 5.94 8.20 -9.81
CA ILE A 189 6.77 8.57 -10.97
C ILE A 189 6.22 7.92 -12.25
N VAL A 190 5.97 6.61 -12.23
CA VAL A 190 5.47 5.87 -13.40
C VAL A 190 4.05 6.33 -13.76
N LEU A 191 3.14 6.35 -12.79
CA LEU A 191 1.75 6.70 -13.00
C LEU A 191 1.58 8.14 -13.54
N THR A 192 2.27 9.10 -12.93
CA THR A 192 2.22 10.51 -13.36
C THR A 192 2.79 10.69 -14.76
N ALA A 193 3.82 9.94 -15.14
CA ALA A 193 4.39 10.00 -16.48
C ALA A 193 3.39 9.49 -17.54
N LEU A 194 2.68 8.42 -17.25
CA LEU A 194 1.65 7.87 -18.15
C LEU A 194 0.44 8.77 -18.25
N LEU A 195 -0.02 9.35 -17.14
CA LEU A 195 -1.15 10.30 -17.13
C LEU A 195 -0.88 11.60 -17.90
N LYS A 196 0.37 11.97 -18.13
CA LYS A 196 0.70 13.17 -18.95
C LYS A 196 0.38 12.99 -20.43
N ASN A 197 0.45 11.77 -20.95
CA ASN A 197 0.25 11.46 -22.36
C ASN A 197 -0.45 10.11 -22.53
N PRO A 198 -1.71 9.97 -22.08
CA PRO A 198 -2.45 8.73 -22.27
C PRO A 198 -2.69 8.49 -23.77
N SER A 199 -2.62 7.24 -24.21
CA SER A 199 -2.80 6.88 -25.61
C SER A 199 -4.28 6.88 -26.05
N SER A 200 -5.20 6.82 -25.10
CA SER A 200 -6.64 6.89 -25.33
C SER A 200 -7.39 7.33 -24.07
N PRO A 201 -8.66 7.80 -24.20
CA PRO A 201 -9.52 8.09 -23.05
C PRO A 201 -9.77 6.88 -22.15
N GLU A 202 -9.77 5.68 -22.69
CA GLU A 202 -9.93 4.44 -21.94
C GLU A 202 -8.70 4.14 -21.07
N GLU A 203 -7.50 4.39 -21.60
CA GLU A 203 -6.26 4.28 -20.81
C GLU A 203 -6.20 5.36 -19.73
N GLU A 204 -6.56 6.59 -20.04
CA GLU A 204 -6.64 7.67 -19.05
C GLU A 204 -7.60 7.31 -17.90
N LEU A 205 -8.78 6.79 -18.23
CA LEU A 205 -9.74 6.34 -17.22
C LEU A 205 -9.17 5.21 -16.34
N MET A 206 -8.50 4.23 -16.94
CA MET A 206 -7.86 3.15 -16.22
C MET A 206 -6.78 3.68 -15.26
N LEU A 207 -5.91 4.56 -15.72
CA LEU A 207 -4.83 5.13 -14.91
C LEU A 207 -5.38 5.96 -13.74
N LEU A 208 -6.40 6.78 -13.98
CA LEU A 208 -7.06 7.57 -12.94
C LEU A 208 -7.78 6.67 -11.93
N GLU A 209 -8.45 5.63 -12.41
CA GLU A 209 -9.13 4.67 -11.54
C GLU A 209 -8.16 3.90 -10.67
N THR A 210 -7.03 3.45 -11.23
CA THR A 210 -5.95 2.80 -10.47
C THR A 210 -5.43 3.72 -9.35
N ALA A 211 -5.20 4.99 -9.65
CA ALA A 211 -4.77 5.97 -8.65
C ALA A 211 -5.78 6.11 -7.50
N ILE A 212 -7.04 6.38 -7.85
CA ILE A 212 -8.10 6.61 -6.85
C ILE A 212 -8.39 5.34 -6.05
N ALA A 213 -8.34 4.15 -6.68
CA ALA A 213 -8.53 2.88 -6.00
C ALA A 213 -7.43 2.62 -4.96
N SER A 214 -6.17 2.93 -5.28
CA SER A 214 -5.03 2.85 -4.35
C SER A 214 -5.20 3.83 -3.18
N ASP A 215 -5.58 5.08 -3.46
CA ASP A 215 -5.86 6.08 -2.43
C ASP A 215 -7.03 5.65 -1.53
N ALA A 216 -8.10 5.10 -2.12
CA ALA A 216 -9.26 4.59 -1.37
C ALA A 216 -8.88 3.41 -0.47
N GLN A 217 -8.01 2.51 -0.94
CA GLN A 217 -7.48 1.44 -0.10
C GLN A 217 -6.71 2.00 1.09
N THR A 218 -5.82 2.96 0.86
CA THR A 218 -5.00 3.54 1.91
C THR A 218 -5.83 4.36 2.91
N ILE A 219 -6.77 5.17 2.43
CA ILE A 219 -7.52 6.12 3.26
C ILE A 219 -8.75 5.44 3.87
N VAL A 220 -9.56 4.74 3.09
CA VAL A 220 -10.85 4.21 3.56
C VAL A 220 -10.70 2.84 4.23
N ASP A 221 -10.03 1.87 3.55
CA ASP A 221 -9.89 0.51 4.08
C ASP A 221 -8.98 0.47 5.31
N ILE A 222 -7.81 1.12 5.25
CA ILE A 222 -6.90 1.15 6.40
C ILE A 222 -7.55 1.88 7.58
N MET A 223 -8.30 2.96 7.35
CA MET A 223 -9.04 3.62 8.43
C MET A 223 -10.09 2.70 9.06
N SER A 224 -10.82 1.91 8.26
CA SER A 224 -11.78 0.95 8.81
C SER A 224 -11.10 -0.07 9.73
N ARG A 225 -9.94 -0.58 9.31
CA ARG A 225 -9.12 -1.51 10.11
C ARG A 225 -8.59 -0.87 11.39
N TYR A 226 -8.18 0.40 11.31
CA TYR A 226 -7.74 1.14 12.49
C TYR A 226 -8.87 1.28 13.52
N LEU A 227 -10.05 1.72 13.09
CA LEU A 227 -11.23 1.85 13.96
C LEU A 227 -11.63 0.49 14.58
N PHE A 228 -11.65 -0.55 13.77
CA PHE A 228 -11.88 -1.92 14.23
C PHE A 228 -10.87 -2.36 15.30
N GLU A 229 -9.57 -2.20 15.02
CA GLU A 229 -8.54 -2.63 15.97
C GLU A 229 -8.61 -1.86 17.29
N MET A 230 -8.84 -0.55 17.23
CA MET A 230 -8.97 0.28 18.42
C MET A 230 -10.14 -0.18 19.29
N GLU A 231 -11.31 -0.41 18.71
CA GLU A 231 -12.47 -0.88 19.45
C GLU A 231 -12.25 -2.28 20.05
N VAL A 232 -11.59 -3.18 19.30
CA VAL A 232 -11.20 -4.50 19.81
C VAL A 232 -10.23 -4.38 21.00
N PHE A 233 -9.27 -3.47 20.97
CA PHE A 233 -8.37 -3.24 22.11
C PHE A 233 -9.12 -2.75 23.34
N ILE A 234 -10.02 -1.78 23.18
CA ILE A 234 -10.83 -1.20 24.24
C ILE A 234 -11.73 -2.25 24.88
N ARG A 235 -12.50 -3.00 24.08
CA ARG A 235 -13.39 -4.05 24.62
C ARG A 235 -12.61 -5.21 25.24
N ARG A 236 -11.45 -5.53 24.68
CA ARG A 236 -10.61 -6.64 25.19
C ARG A 236 -10.02 -6.36 26.58
N GLU A 237 -9.97 -5.11 27.02
CA GLU A 237 -9.61 -4.78 28.41
C GLU A 237 -10.62 -5.32 29.44
N LYS A 238 -11.90 -5.37 29.06
CA LYS A 238 -12.99 -5.82 29.91
C LYS A 238 -13.18 -7.35 29.94
N GLY A 239 -12.65 -8.05 28.93
CA GLY A 239 -12.80 -9.51 28.87
C GLY A 239 -12.58 -10.11 27.47
N THR A 240 -12.99 -11.34 27.30
CA THR A 240 -13.00 -12.04 26.00
C THR A 240 -14.16 -11.50 25.15
N ILE A 241 -13.91 -11.28 23.85
CA ILE A 241 -14.92 -10.80 22.90
C ILE A 241 -15.38 -12.02 22.10
N PRO A 242 -16.68 -12.33 22.04
CA PRO A 242 -17.24 -13.35 21.15
C PRO A 242 -16.99 -13.06 19.69
N ALA A 243 -17.02 -14.08 18.83
CA ALA A 243 -16.78 -13.92 17.38
C ALA A 243 -17.80 -13.01 16.69
N ASP A 244 -19.07 -13.13 17.09
CA ASP A 244 -20.16 -12.30 16.56
C ASP A 244 -19.94 -10.82 16.88
N ASP A 245 -19.50 -10.50 18.10
CA ASP A 245 -19.19 -9.13 18.50
C ASP A 245 -18.00 -8.57 17.71
N ILE A 246 -16.99 -9.41 17.40
CA ILE A 246 -15.86 -9.00 16.54
C ILE A 246 -16.35 -8.67 15.13
N SER A 247 -17.25 -9.48 14.57
CA SER A 247 -17.84 -9.22 13.26
C SER A 247 -18.66 -7.93 13.26
N GLU A 248 -19.44 -7.66 14.31
CA GLU A 248 -20.22 -6.43 14.43
C GLU A 248 -19.32 -5.18 14.54
N ILE A 249 -18.22 -5.27 15.28
CA ILE A 249 -17.23 -4.17 15.35
C ILE A 249 -16.67 -3.86 13.96
N MET A 250 -16.33 -4.88 13.16
CA MET A 250 -15.82 -4.66 11.81
C MET A 250 -16.90 -4.05 10.90
N LEU A 251 -18.12 -4.55 10.94
CA LEU A 251 -19.23 -3.98 10.17
C LEU A 251 -19.47 -2.51 10.53
N GLN A 252 -19.41 -2.16 11.81
CA GLN A 252 -19.56 -0.77 12.23
C GLN A 252 -18.42 0.11 11.69
N ALA A 253 -17.17 -0.34 11.81
CA ALA A 253 -16.03 0.37 11.26
C ALA A 253 -16.12 0.59 9.74
N GLN A 254 -16.62 -0.41 9.00
CA GLN A 254 -16.87 -0.30 7.58
C GLN A 254 -18.01 0.68 7.26
N ARG A 255 -19.11 0.66 8.00
CA ARG A 255 -20.21 1.64 7.85
C ARG A 255 -19.73 3.06 8.10
N ASP A 256 -18.90 3.26 9.10
CA ASP A 256 -18.37 4.59 9.46
C ASP A 256 -17.45 5.16 8.37
N THR A 257 -16.71 4.31 7.66
CA THR A 257 -15.75 4.72 6.63
C THR A 257 -16.35 4.71 5.23
N TYR A 258 -16.80 3.56 4.74
CA TYR A 258 -17.36 3.40 3.40
C TYR A 258 -18.75 4.03 3.26
N GLY A 259 -19.51 4.14 4.37
CA GLY A 259 -20.85 4.71 4.39
C GLY A 259 -21.85 3.94 3.51
N ASP A 260 -22.54 4.68 2.66
CA ASP A 260 -23.49 4.18 1.67
C ASP A 260 -22.87 3.89 0.30
N GLY A 261 -21.56 4.04 0.16
CA GLY A 261 -20.85 3.85 -1.10
C GLY A 261 -20.74 2.39 -1.55
N ILE A 262 -20.84 1.46 -0.60
CA ILE A 262 -20.78 0.02 -0.85
C ILE A 262 -21.99 -0.71 -0.27
N ASP A 263 -22.23 -1.95 -0.74
CA ASP A 263 -23.31 -2.82 -0.27
C ASP A 263 -22.79 -3.85 0.74
#